data_e0ba0b60f9a2d95b552db26751ad3181
#
_entry.id   e0ba0b60f9a2d95b552db26751ad3181
#
_cell.length_a   1.000
_cell.length_b   1.000
_cell.length_c   1.000
_cell.angle_alpha   90.00
_cell.angle_beta   90.00
_cell.angle_gamma   90.00
#
_symmetry.space_group_name_H-M   'P 1'
#
loop_
_entity.id
_entity.type
_entity.pdbx_description
1 polymer ?
#
loop_
_entity_poly.entity_id
_entity_poly.type
_entity_poly.pdbx_seq_one_letter_code
_entity_poly.pdbx_strand_id
1 'polypeptide(L)'
;MALWQDEKTCHFNPMPASNATSRFSDRVENYVLYRPGYPREALQALRTECGLASNHVIADIASGTGIWTRLLLENGNAVFGIEPNAEMREAAERPLAGFPNFTSLAGTAEATTLARQSVDFVTAAQAAHWFDRERSRREFVRILKPGGWLALLWNERLTDTTPFLRDYEQLLLTYGTDYAEVRHERTTDAVNEFFDPAAYQERTFAMRQEFDYAGIEGRLLSSSYAPGPDHPQYAPMLRELRRIFDAHAVAGRATFEYKTRLYFGRVS
;
A
#
# COMPACT_ATOMS: atom_id res chain seq x y z
N MET A 1 -44.45 7.96 25.04
CA MET A 1 -44.44 7.74 23.58
C MET A 1 -43.66 8.88 22.95
N ALA A 2 -42.44 8.66 22.59
CA ALA A 2 -41.70 9.55 21.71
C ALA A 2 -40.58 8.72 21.08
N LEU A 3 -40.62 8.61 19.77
CA LEU A 3 -39.75 7.89 18.87
C LEU A 3 -38.40 8.55 18.81
N TRP A 4 -37.35 7.81 19.02
CA TRP A 4 -35.98 8.19 18.59
C TRP A 4 -35.60 7.30 17.42
N GLN A 5 -35.75 7.85 16.22
CA GLN A 5 -35.04 7.41 15.04
C GLN A 5 -34.09 8.53 14.64
N ASP A 6 -32.81 8.30 14.75
CA ASP A 6 -31.78 9.02 14.02
C ASP A 6 -30.65 8.05 13.69
N GLU A 7 -30.87 7.26 12.65
CA GLU A 7 -29.79 6.59 11.94
C GLU A 7 -29.02 7.64 11.13
N LYS A 8 -27.93 8.13 11.69
CA LYS A 8 -26.94 8.88 10.90
C LYS A 8 -26.16 7.89 10.03
N THR A 9 -26.66 7.64 8.84
CA THR A 9 -25.88 7.07 7.73
C THR A 9 -24.75 8.05 7.41
N CYS A 10 -23.56 7.74 7.90
CA CYS A 10 -22.34 8.43 7.54
C CYS A 10 -22.02 8.07 6.08
N HIS A 11 -22.44 8.88 5.15
CA HIS A 11 -22.04 8.74 3.75
C HIS A 11 -20.55 9.06 3.66
N PHE A 12 -19.76 8.02 3.47
CA PHE A 12 -18.35 8.13 3.14
C PHE A 12 -18.26 8.71 1.72
N ASN A 13 -17.76 9.93 1.64
CA ASN A 13 -17.46 10.56 0.36
C ASN A 13 -16.01 10.19 0.01
N PRO A 14 -15.75 9.30 -0.97
CA PRO A 14 -14.38 8.96 -1.34
C PRO A 14 -13.68 10.25 -1.78
N MET A 15 -12.45 10.47 -1.26
CA MET A 15 -11.66 11.62 -1.69
C MET A 15 -11.45 11.55 -3.20
N PRO A 16 -11.54 12.68 -3.94
CA PRO A 16 -11.39 12.67 -5.38
C PRO A 16 -10.01 12.12 -5.77
N ALA A 17 -9.98 11.21 -6.75
CA ALA A 17 -8.77 10.54 -7.25
C ALA A 17 -7.62 11.50 -7.60
N SER A 18 -7.92 12.75 -7.94
CA SER A 18 -6.96 13.83 -8.19
C SER A 18 -6.05 14.13 -7.00
N ASN A 19 -6.53 13.94 -5.75
CA ASN A 19 -5.73 14.22 -4.56
C ASN A 19 -4.73 13.08 -4.24
N ALA A 20 -5.07 11.84 -4.56
CA ALA A 20 -4.17 10.70 -4.35
C ALA A 20 -2.92 10.80 -5.26
N THR A 21 -3.11 11.19 -6.52
CA THR A 21 -2.03 11.24 -7.51
C THR A 21 -1.00 12.34 -7.20
N SER A 22 -1.43 13.52 -6.71
CA SER A 22 -0.51 14.64 -6.43
C SER A 22 0.23 14.53 -5.09
N ARG A 23 -0.28 13.77 -4.12
CA ARG A 23 0.28 13.65 -2.77
C ARG A 23 1.68 13.05 -2.70
N PHE A 24 2.08 12.31 -3.72
CA PHE A 24 3.32 11.52 -3.71
C PHE A 24 4.42 12.09 -4.59
N SER A 25 4.12 13.00 -5.52
CA SER A 25 5.10 13.53 -6.49
C SER A 25 6.34 14.15 -5.83
N ASP A 26 6.15 14.96 -4.78
CA ASP A 26 7.26 15.64 -4.09
C ASP A 26 8.06 14.75 -3.13
N ARG A 27 7.69 13.46 -2.99
CA ARG A 27 8.22 12.54 -1.97
C ARG A 27 8.74 11.23 -2.54
N VAL A 28 8.79 11.11 -3.88
CA VAL A 28 9.14 9.86 -4.58
C VAL A 28 10.49 9.30 -4.17
N GLU A 29 11.52 10.14 -3.99
CA GLU A 29 12.86 9.69 -3.58
C GLU A 29 12.83 9.03 -2.20
N ASN A 30 12.24 9.68 -1.20
CA ASN A 30 12.09 9.11 0.13
C ASN A 30 11.17 7.88 0.13
N TYR A 31 10.18 7.86 -0.75
CA TYR A 31 9.28 6.72 -0.91
C TYR A 31 10.05 5.47 -1.38
N VAL A 32 10.86 5.61 -2.42
CA VAL A 32 11.69 4.52 -2.98
C VAL A 32 12.67 3.96 -1.95
N LEU A 33 13.31 4.85 -1.16
CA LEU A 33 14.39 4.45 -0.25
C LEU A 33 13.89 3.86 1.07
N TYR A 34 12.76 4.35 1.61
CA TYR A 34 12.40 4.10 3.00
C TYR A 34 11.05 3.41 3.21
N ARG A 35 10.22 3.26 2.17
CA ARG A 35 8.97 2.52 2.32
C ARG A 35 9.21 1.03 2.54
N PRO A 36 8.36 0.39 3.37
CA PRO A 36 8.50 -1.03 3.62
C PRO A 36 8.31 -1.84 2.34
N GLY A 37 9.16 -2.86 2.16
CA GLY A 37 8.93 -3.92 1.19
C GLY A 37 7.79 -4.83 1.63
N TYR A 38 7.74 -6.02 1.03
CA TYR A 38 6.79 -7.07 1.42
C TYR A 38 7.57 -8.35 1.75
N PRO A 39 7.11 -9.13 2.76
CA PRO A 39 7.76 -10.39 3.10
C PRO A 39 7.60 -11.39 1.95
N ARG A 40 8.67 -12.15 1.68
CA ARG A 40 8.66 -13.20 0.63
C ARG A 40 7.63 -14.28 0.91
N GLU A 41 7.26 -14.45 2.16
CA GLU A 41 6.22 -15.36 2.63
C GLU A 41 4.84 -15.01 2.05
N ALA A 42 4.55 -13.73 1.79
CA ALA A 42 3.31 -13.33 1.12
C ALA A 42 3.26 -13.85 -0.33
N LEU A 43 4.37 -13.75 -1.06
CA LEU A 43 4.49 -14.35 -2.39
C LEU A 43 4.40 -15.87 -2.33
N GLN A 44 5.05 -16.48 -1.35
CA GLN A 44 5.01 -17.93 -1.16
C GLN A 44 3.59 -18.43 -0.85
N ALA A 45 2.80 -17.68 -0.09
CA ALA A 45 1.39 -18.01 0.15
C ALA A 45 0.59 -18.02 -1.15
N LEU A 46 0.78 -17.04 -2.04
CA LEU A 46 0.13 -17.04 -3.36
C LEU A 46 0.56 -18.26 -4.21
N ARG A 47 1.82 -18.69 -4.11
CA ARG A 47 2.30 -19.88 -4.81
C ARG A 47 1.65 -21.16 -4.28
N THR A 48 1.56 -21.31 -2.98
CA THR A 48 1.07 -22.56 -2.35
C THR A 48 -0.46 -22.66 -2.33
N GLU A 49 -1.17 -21.54 -2.17
CA GLU A 49 -2.61 -21.53 -1.94
C GLU A 49 -3.41 -21.14 -3.21
N CYS A 50 -2.83 -20.31 -4.08
CA CYS A 50 -3.45 -19.89 -5.33
C CYS A 50 -2.83 -20.54 -6.57
N GLY A 51 -1.76 -21.31 -6.39
CA GLY A 51 -1.04 -21.95 -7.50
C GLY A 51 -0.28 -20.97 -8.38
N LEU A 52 0.15 -19.81 -7.83
CA LEU A 52 0.93 -18.84 -8.60
C LEU A 52 2.20 -19.48 -9.13
N ALA A 53 2.32 -19.58 -10.46
CA ALA A 53 3.47 -20.11 -11.18
C ALA A 53 4.13 -18.99 -12.02
N SER A 54 5.40 -19.18 -12.37
CA SER A 54 6.18 -18.18 -13.11
C SER A 54 5.64 -17.84 -14.51
N ASN A 55 4.85 -18.72 -15.11
CA ASN A 55 4.20 -18.49 -16.40
C ASN A 55 2.87 -17.72 -16.31
N HIS A 56 2.39 -17.39 -15.11
CA HIS A 56 1.18 -16.59 -14.95
C HIS A 56 1.47 -15.11 -15.24
N VAL A 57 0.49 -14.44 -15.82
CA VAL A 57 0.49 -13.01 -16.13
C VAL A 57 -0.22 -12.27 -15.00
N ILE A 58 0.38 -11.20 -14.50
CA ILE A 58 -0.13 -10.45 -13.35
C ILE A 58 -0.37 -8.99 -13.73
N ALA A 59 -1.49 -8.43 -13.31
CA ALA A 59 -1.71 -6.99 -13.26
C ALA A 59 -1.49 -6.49 -11.83
N ASP A 60 -0.47 -5.68 -11.61
CA ASP A 60 -0.22 -5.01 -10.33
C ASP A 60 -0.80 -3.60 -10.39
N ILE A 61 -1.90 -3.38 -9.66
CA ILE A 61 -2.73 -2.17 -9.76
C ILE A 61 -2.26 -1.14 -8.73
N ALA A 62 -2.12 0.11 -9.16
CA ALA A 62 -1.47 1.19 -8.42
C ALA A 62 -0.08 0.75 -7.95
N SER A 63 0.72 0.27 -8.90
CA SER A 63 2.02 -0.38 -8.66
C SER A 63 3.05 0.57 -8.01
N GLY A 64 2.79 1.89 -8.03
CA GLY A 64 3.62 2.90 -7.40
C GLY A 64 5.05 2.85 -7.94
N THR A 65 6.02 2.76 -7.03
CA THR A 65 7.45 2.64 -7.36
C THR A 65 7.91 1.19 -7.62
N GLY A 66 6.97 0.24 -7.75
CA GLY A 66 7.26 -1.14 -8.15
C GLY A 66 7.79 -2.05 -7.04
N ILE A 67 7.57 -1.72 -5.76
CA ILE A 67 8.09 -2.51 -4.63
C ILE A 67 7.53 -3.95 -4.65
N TRP A 68 6.20 -4.10 -4.82
CA TRP A 68 5.56 -5.41 -4.92
C TRP A 68 5.79 -6.04 -6.30
N THR A 69 5.68 -5.25 -7.36
CA THR A 69 5.97 -5.63 -8.75
C THR A 69 7.31 -6.37 -8.87
N ARG A 70 8.35 -5.86 -8.21
CA ARG A 70 9.68 -6.47 -8.23
C ARG A 70 9.69 -7.92 -7.72
N LEU A 71 8.99 -8.20 -6.62
CA LEU A 71 8.90 -9.57 -6.08
C LEU A 71 8.21 -10.53 -7.06
N LEU A 72 7.19 -10.06 -7.76
CA LEU A 72 6.50 -10.82 -8.79
C LEU A 72 7.40 -11.10 -10.01
N LEU A 73 8.16 -10.10 -10.44
CA LEU A 73 9.15 -10.24 -11.52
C LEU A 73 10.30 -11.19 -11.12
N GLU A 74 10.80 -11.10 -9.90
CA GLU A 74 11.80 -12.03 -9.35
C GLU A 74 11.29 -13.48 -9.28
N ASN A 75 9.96 -13.69 -9.16
CA ASN A 75 9.34 -15.01 -9.28
C ASN A 75 9.27 -15.53 -10.73
N GLY A 76 9.59 -14.67 -11.71
CA GLY A 76 9.58 -15.00 -13.14
C GLY A 76 8.30 -14.61 -13.88
N ASN A 77 7.35 -13.98 -13.23
CA ASN A 77 6.08 -13.60 -13.82
C ASN A 77 6.21 -12.47 -14.84
N ALA A 78 5.35 -12.47 -15.86
CA ALA A 78 5.08 -11.30 -16.65
C ALA A 78 4.16 -10.37 -15.86
N VAL A 79 4.55 -9.09 -15.68
CA VAL A 79 3.82 -8.13 -14.84
C VAL A 79 3.53 -6.85 -15.60
N PHE A 80 2.26 -6.51 -15.66
CA PHE A 80 1.77 -5.19 -16.02
C PHE A 80 1.65 -4.34 -14.75
N GLY A 81 2.53 -3.33 -14.59
CA GLY A 81 2.42 -2.35 -13.53
C GLY A 81 1.52 -1.20 -13.99
N ILE A 82 0.34 -1.08 -13.40
CA ILE A 82 -0.64 -0.04 -13.74
C ILE A 82 -0.57 1.05 -12.68
N GLU A 83 -0.17 2.26 -13.06
CA GLU A 83 0.00 3.38 -12.14
C GLU A 83 -0.38 4.71 -12.83
N PRO A 84 -1.32 5.50 -12.29
CA PRO A 84 -1.72 6.76 -12.89
C PRO A 84 -0.68 7.88 -12.75
N ASN A 85 0.12 7.90 -11.67
CA ASN A 85 1.12 8.95 -11.41
C ASN A 85 2.39 8.72 -12.24
N ALA A 86 2.75 9.72 -13.06
CA ALA A 86 3.89 9.61 -13.98
C ALA A 86 5.22 9.48 -13.24
N GLU A 87 5.45 10.27 -12.18
CA GLU A 87 6.68 10.27 -11.39
C GLU A 87 6.90 8.92 -10.68
N MET A 88 5.82 8.31 -10.19
CA MET A 88 5.86 6.97 -9.60
C MET A 88 6.19 5.91 -10.65
N ARG A 89 5.61 6.00 -11.87
CA ARG A 89 5.95 5.08 -12.97
C ARG A 89 7.41 5.19 -13.35
N GLU A 90 7.94 6.39 -13.58
CA GLU A 90 9.35 6.62 -13.89
C GLU A 90 10.28 6.09 -12.79
N ALA A 91 9.89 6.26 -11.52
CA ALA A 91 10.63 5.74 -10.38
C ALA A 91 10.63 4.19 -10.34
N ALA A 92 9.56 3.54 -10.82
CA ALA A 92 9.50 2.08 -10.96
C ALA A 92 10.31 1.58 -12.15
N GLU A 93 10.24 2.25 -13.29
CA GLU A 93 10.86 1.83 -14.56
C GLU A 93 12.39 1.73 -14.46
N ARG A 94 13.03 2.66 -13.74
CA ARG A 94 14.49 2.66 -13.57
C ARG A 94 15.02 1.38 -12.91
N PRO A 95 14.58 1.00 -11.69
CA PRO A 95 15.07 -0.21 -11.03
C PRO A 95 14.54 -1.51 -11.65
N LEU A 96 13.46 -1.44 -12.44
CA LEU A 96 12.85 -2.61 -13.09
C LEU A 96 13.28 -2.78 -14.56
N ALA A 97 14.10 -1.89 -15.12
CA ALA A 97 14.57 -1.93 -16.51
C ALA A 97 15.28 -3.25 -16.89
N GLY A 98 15.85 -3.96 -15.90
CA GLY A 98 16.50 -5.25 -16.12
C GLY A 98 15.53 -6.44 -16.27
N PHE A 99 14.23 -6.25 -16.10
CA PHE A 99 13.22 -7.30 -16.22
C PHE A 99 12.49 -7.21 -17.57
N PRO A 100 12.79 -8.07 -18.56
CA PRO A 100 12.18 -7.99 -19.89
C PRO A 100 10.68 -8.33 -19.90
N ASN A 101 10.18 -8.94 -18.83
CA ASN A 101 8.78 -9.31 -18.59
C ASN A 101 7.99 -8.25 -17.79
N PHE A 102 8.56 -7.06 -17.60
CA PHE A 102 7.88 -5.90 -17.01
C PHE A 102 7.31 -4.98 -18.08
N THR A 103 6.06 -4.57 -17.91
CA THR A 103 5.41 -3.55 -18.75
C THR A 103 4.78 -2.50 -17.85
N SER A 104 5.25 -1.25 -17.97
CA SER A 104 4.69 -0.10 -17.26
C SER A 104 3.56 0.52 -18.07
N LEU A 105 2.39 0.75 -17.45
CA LEU A 105 1.21 1.30 -18.11
C LEU A 105 0.62 2.45 -17.31
N ALA A 106 0.26 3.53 -18.01
CA ALA A 106 -0.56 4.60 -17.45
C ALA A 106 -2.01 4.12 -17.40
N GLY A 107 -2.59 4.00 -16.20
CA GLY A 107 -3.97 3.54 -16.00
C GLY A 107 -4.39 3.65 -14.54
N THR A 108 -5.66 3.45 -14.28
CA THR A 108 -6.25 3.43 -12.93
C THR A 108 -6.83 2.05 -12.63
N ALA A 109 -7.23 1.82 -11.39
CA ALA A 109 -7.92 0.59 -10.99
C ALA A 109 -9.25 0.40 -11.74
N GLU A 110 -9.90 1.50 -12.10
CA GLU A 110 -11.19 1.54 -12.79
C GLU A 110 -11.07 1.41 -14.31
N ALA A 111 -9.84 1.63 -14.86
CA ALA A 111 -9.56 1.64 -16.30
C ALA A 111 -8.08 1.27 -16.53
N THR A 112 -7.78 -0.02 -16.52
CA THR A 112 -6.41 -0.56 -16.61
C THR A 112 -5.81 -0.52 -18.01
N THR A 113 -6.64 -0.30 -19.05
CA THR A 113 -6.28 -0.41 -20.49
C THR A 113 -5.95 -1.84 -20.96
N LEU A 114 -5.95 -2.83 -20.08
CA LEU A 114 -5.67 -4.23 -20.43
C LEU A 114 -6.83 -4.86 -21.21
N ALA A 115 -6.50 -5.86 -22.03
CA ALA A 115 -7.51 -6.64 -22.74
C ALA A 115 -8.37 -7.48 -21.77
N ARG A 116 -9.58 -7.81 -22.20
CA ARG A 116 -10.46 -8.74 -21.46
C ARG A 116 -9.77 -10.09 -21.30
N GLN A 117 -9.88 -10.70 -20.11
CA GLN A 117 -9.36 -12.03 -19.81
C GLN A 117 -7.88 -12.23 -20.18
N SER A 118 -7.06 -11.23 -19.88
CA SER A 118 -5.65 -11.20 -20.26
C SER A 118 -4.69 -11.60 -19.13
N VAL A 119 -5.15 -11.54 -17.86
CA VAL A 119 -4.28 -11.80 -16.70
C VAL A 119 -4.81 -12.94 -15.83
N ASP A 120 -3.89 -13.65 -15.17
CA ASP A 120 -4.19 -14.74 -14.26
C ASP A 120 -4.41 -14.23 -12.82
N PHE A 121 -3.71 -13.15 -12.48
CA PHE A 121 -3.80 -12.48 -11.18
C PHE A 121 -3.97 -10.97 -11.33
N VAL A 122 -4.78 -10.40 -10.47
CA VAL A 122 -4.78 -8.96 -10.15
C VAL A 122 -4.24 -8.81 -8.74
N THR A 123 -3.26 -7.94 -8.56
CA THR A 123 -2.70 -7.60 -7.24
C THR A 123 -2.82 -6.10 -7.01
N ALA A 124 -2.99 -5.69 -5.74
CA ALA A 124 -2.88 -4.30 -5.32
C ALA A 124 -2.26 -4.25 -3.91
N ALA A 125 -1.18 -3.50 -3.77
CA ALA A 125 -0.42 -3.41 -2.55
C ALA A 125 -0.47 -1.98 -1.98
N GLN A 126 -1.00 -1.78 -0.76
CA GLN A 126 -1.20 -0.49 -0.08
C GLN A 126 -2.07 0.52 -0.84
N ALA A 127 -2.97 0.09 -1.72
CA ALA A 127 -3.65 0.99 -2.64
C ALA A 127 -5.17 0.88 -2.69
N ALA A 128 -5.75 -0.27 -2.39
CA ALA A 128 -7.17 -0.54 -2.66
C ALA A 128 -8.15 0.39 -1.91
N HIS A 129 -7.72 1.08 -0.86
CA HIS A 129 -8.52 2.09 -0.17
C HIS A 129 -8.72 3.39 -0.98
N TRP A 130 -7.94 3.62 -2.05
CA TRP A 130 -8.09 4.74 -2.96
C TRP A 130 -9.07 4.48 -4.12
N PHE A 131 -9.46 3.22 -4.33
CA PHE A 131 -10.22 2.81 -5.50
C PHE A 131 -11.71 3.09 -5.34
N ASP A 132 -12.36 3.46 -6.45
CA ASP A 132 -13.80 3.27 -6.59
C ASP A 132 -14.07 1.76 -6.66
N ARG A 133 -14.58 1.21 -5.58
CA ARG A 133 -14.64 -0.24 -5.36
C ARG A 133 -15.49 -0.95 -6.39
N GLU A 134 -16.65 -0.41 -6.72
CA GLU A 134 -17.57 -1.00 -7.69
C GLU A 134 -16.99 -0.97 -9.11
N ARG A 135 -16.44 0.17 -9.52
CA ARG A 135 -15.84 0.32 -10.86
C ARG A 135 -14.58 -0.51 -10.99
N SER A 136 -13.71 -0.50 -9.99
CA SER A 136 -12.47 -1.29 -9.98
C SER A 136 -12.77 -2.78 -9.99
N ARG A 137 -13.75 -3.25 -9.19
CA ARG A 137 -14.15 -4.66 -9.18
C ARG A 137 -14.64 -5.09 -10.55
N ARG A 138 -15.48 -4.30 -11.23
CA ARG A 138 -15.92 -4.58 -12.60
C ARG A 138 -14.74 -4.70 -13.57
N GLU A 139 -13.76 -3.81 -13.44
CA GLU A 139 -12.56 -3.83 -14.27
C GLU A 139 -11.70 -5.07 -13.97
N PHE A 140 -11.52 -5.43 -12.70
CA PHE A 140 -10.76 -6.64 -12.31
C PHE A 140 -11.41 -7.92 -12.86
N VAL A 141 -12.73 -8.05 -12.73
CA VAL A 141 -13.47 -9.17 -13.33
C VAL A 141 -13.32 -9.17 -14.85
N ARG A 142 -13.29 -8.02 -15.51
CA ARG A 142 -13.14 -7.90 -16.95
C ARG A 142 -11.78 -8.41 -17.45
N ILE A 143 -10.69 -8.06 -16.75
CA ILE A 143 -9.32 -8.37 -17.18
C ILE A 143 -8.85 -9.76 -16.72
N LEU A 144 -9.40 -10.28 -15.61
CA LEU A 144 -9.09 -11.63 -15.12
C LEU A 144 -9.58 -12.70 -16.09
N LYS A 145 -8.74 -13.69 -16.34
CA LYS A 145 -9.14 -14.94 -16.98
C LYS A 145 -10.17 -15.67 -16.11
N PRO A 146 -11.00 -16.56 -16.70
CA PRO A 146 -11.89 -17.41 -15.90
C PRO A 146 -11.11 -18.17 -14.82
N GLY A 147 -11.53 -18.02 -13.56
CA GLY A 147 -10.84 -18.63 -12.44
C GLY A 147 -9.57 -17.90 -11.99
N GLY A 148 -9.32 -16.67 -12.46
CA GLY A 148 -8.21 -15.83 -11.97
C GLY A 148 -8.36 -15.40 -10.52
N TRP A 149 -7.32 -14.84 -9.94
CA TRP A 149 -7.22 -14.47 -8.54
C TRP A 149 -7.08 -12.98 -8.34
N LEU A 150 -7.74 -12.45 -7.32
CA LEU A 150 -7.47 -11.13 -6.75
C LEU A 150 -6.67 -11.29 -5.45
N ALA A 151 -5.60 -10.52 -5.30
CA ALA A 151 -4.80 -10.47 -4.08
C ALA A 151 -4.55 -9.01 -3.64
N LEU A 152 -4.95 -8.68 -2.44
CA LEU A 152 -4.80 -7.35 -1.85
C LEU A 152 -3.86 -7.41 -0.66
N LEU A 153 -2.89 -6.49 -0.58
CA LEU A 153 -1.86 -6.47 0.46
C LEU A 153 -1.83 -5.15 1.22
N TRP A 154 -1.62 -5.25 2.54
CA TRP A 154 -1.35 -4.10 3.40
C TRP A 154 -0.23 -4.39 4.39
N ASN A 155 0.65 -3.42 4.56
CA ASN A 155 1.59 -3.36 5.67
C ASN A 155 1.01 -2.44 6.76
N GLU A 156 0.53 -3.03 7.84
CA GLU A 156 0.11 -2.31 9.03
C GLU A 156 1.31 -2.10 9.94
N ARG A 157 1.72 -0.85 10.17
CA ARG A 157 2.74 -0.55 11.17
C ARG A 157 2.17 -0.79 12.56
N LEU A 158 2.88 -1.56 13.38
CA LEU A 158 2.53 -1.73 14.79
C LEU A 158 2.86 -0.43 15.54
N THR A 159 2.01 -0.06 16.50
CA THR A 159 2.06 1.26 17.13
C THR A 159 2.42 1.22 18.61
N ASP A 160 2.36 0.06 19.26
CA ASP A 160 2.43 -0.07 20.72
C ASP A 160 3.32 -1.22 21.22
N THR A 161 3.90 -2.01 20.33
CA THR A 161 4.70 -3.19 20.67
C THR A 161 6.04 -2.85 21.32
N THR A 162 6.60 -1.68 21.06
CA THR A 162 7.84 -1.19 21.66
C THR A 162 7.69 0.25 22.18
N PRO A 163 8.54 0.72 23.12
CA PRO A 163 8.56 2.12 23.53
C PRO A 163 8.78 3.09 22.35
N PHE A 164 9.71 2.74 21.44
CA PHE A 164 9.94 3.52 20.22
C PHE A 164 8.67 3.69 19.38
N LEU A 165 7.93 2.62 19.14
CA LEU A 165 6.72 2.66 18.31
C LEU A 165 5.59 3.45 18.97
N ARG A 166 5.45 3.39 20.30
CA ARG A 166 4.49 4.23 21.04
C ARG A 166 4.80 5.71 20.91
N ASP A 167 6.06 6.09 21.13
CA ASP A 167 6.47 7.51 21.03
C ASP A 167 6.39 8.01 19.60
N TYR A 168 6.77 7.17 18.61
CA TYR A 168 6.61 7.49 17.19
C TYR A 168 5.14 7.66 16.79
N GLU A 169 4.23 6.84 17.31
CA GLU A 169 2.80 7.00 17.09
C GLU A 169 2.30 8.32 17.68
N GLN A 170 2.74 8.67 18.89
CA GLN A 170 2.38 9.94 19.52
C GLN A 170 2.92 11.15 18.73
N LEU A 171 4.13 11.04 18.15
CA LEU A 171 4.67 12.05 17.25
C LEU A 171 3.75 12.28 16.05
N LEU A 172 3.27 11.21 15.40
CA LEU A 172 2.37 11.31 14.25
C LEU A 172 1.01 11.92 14.63
N LEU A 173 0.46 11.57 15.79
CA LEU A 173 -0.79 12.15 16.30
C LEU A 173 -0.65 13.64 16.62
N THR A 174 0.55 14.07 17.05
CA THR A 174 0.80 15.46 17.45
C THR A 174 1.10 16.36 16.26
N TYR A 175 1.87 15.89 15.30
CA TYR A 175 2.41 16.70 14.22
C TYR A 175 1.85 16.37 12.83
N GLY A 176 1.23 15.23 12.65
CA GLY A 176 0.65 14.83 11.35
C GLY A 176 -0.51 15.73 10.94
N THR A 177 -0.55 16.12 9.67
CA THR A 177 -1.56 17.06 9.16
C THR A 177 -2.96 16.47 9.10
N ASP A 178 -3.08 15.21 8.70
CA ASP A 178 -4.33 14.45 8.55
C ASP A 178 -4.20 13.00 9.05
N TYR A 179 -3.19 12.74 9.87
CA TYR A 179 -2.86 11.36 10.31
C TYR A 179 -4.01 10.68 11.06
N ALA A 180 -4.71 11.41 11.93
CA ALA A 180 -5.82 10.86 12.70
C ALA A 180 -6.98 10.40 11.80
N GLU A 181 -7.20 11.07 10.69
CA GLU A 181 -8.24 10.74 9.70
C GLU A 181 -7.84 9.53 8.85
N VAL A 182 -6.61 9.53 8.34
CA VAL A 182 -6.07 8.46 7.48
C VAL A 182 -5.83 7.15 8.26
N ARG A 183 -5.51 7.24 9.57
CA ARG A 183 -5.29 6.07 10.43
C ARG A 183 -6.50 5.16 10.57
N HIS A 184 -7.70 5.72 10.48
CA HIS A 184 -8.97 4.99 10.67
C HIS A 184 -9.52 4.38 9.38
N GLU A 185 -8.78 4.42 8.28
CA GLU A 185 -9.19 3.73 7.06
C GLU A 185 -9.34 2.23 7.35
N ARG A 186 -10.59 1.79 7.39
CA ARG A 186 -10.99 0.42 7.70
C ARG A 186 -10.64 -0.49 6.53
N THR A 187 -9.44 -1.02 6.55
CA THR A 187 -8.94 -1.96 5.54
C THR A 187 -9.90 -3.13 5.32
N THR A 188 -10.50 -3.64 6.41
CA THR A 188 -11.40 -4.81 6.37
C THR A 188 -12.70 -4.55 5.61
N ASP A 189 -13.34 -3.39 5.81
CA ASP A 189 -14.59 -3.06 5.11
C ASP A 189 -14.32 -2.90 3.59
N ALA A 190 -13.19 -2.27 3.25
CA ALA A 190 -12.76 -2.15 1.87
C ALA A 190 -12.51 -3.51 1.20
N VAL A 191 -11.88 -4.45 1.92
CA VAL A 191 -11.60 -5.80 1.40
C VAL A 191 -12.89 -6.55 1.09
N ASN A 192 -13.86 -6.55 2.01
CA ASN A 192 -15.12 -7.26 1.83
C ASN A 192 -15.82 -6.88 0.51
N GLU A 193 -15.88 -5.59 0.19
CA GLU A 193 -16.56 -5.10 -1.02
C GLU A 193 -15.89 -5.55 -2.33
N PHE A 194 -14.59 -5.84 -2.32
CA PHE A 194 -13.92 -6.39 -3.51
C PHE A 194 -14.24 -7.86 -3.76
N PHE A 195 -14.48 -8.64 -2.70
CA PHE A 195 -14.69 -10.07 -2.82
C PHE A 195 -16.18 -10.47 -2.80
N ASP A 196 -17.09 -9.67 -2.22
CA ASP A 196 -18.51 -10.00 -2.10
C ASP A 196 -19.16 -10.31 -3.48
N PRO A 197 -19.97 -11.38 -3.60
CA PRO A 197 -20.36 -12.36 -2.57
C PRO A 197 -19.36 -13.54 -2.41
N ALA A 198 -18.22 -13.53 -3.08
CA ALA A 198 -17.24 -14.61 -3.02
C ALA A 198 -16.48 -14.59 -1.68
N ALA A 199 -16.09 -15.77 -1.21
CA ALA A 199 -15.23 -15.87 -0.04
C ALA A 199 -13.77 -15.56 -0.40
N TYR A 200 -13.05 -14.95 0.56
CA TYR A 200 -11.61 -14.76 0.48
C TYR A 200 -10.91 -15.38 1.70
N GLN A 201 -9.61 -15.52 1.59
CA GLN A 201 -8.75 -15.95 2.67
C GLN A 201 -7.83 -14.82 3.10
N GLU A 202 -7.43 -14.83 4.37
CA GLU A 202 -6.45 -13.90 4.93
C GLU A 202 -5.23 -14.66 5.44
N ARG A 203 -4.04 -14.11 5.18
CA ARG A 203 -2.78 -14.52 5.79
C ARG A 203 -2.06 -13.31 6.36
N THR A 204 -1.36 -13.52 7.44
CA THR A 204 -0.65 -12.46 8.14
C THR A 204 0.81 -12.85 8.34
N PHE A 205 1.71 -11.90 8.06
CA PHE A 205 3.15 -12.09 8.16
C PHE A 205 3.76 -10.95 8.99
N ALA A 206 4.71 -11.30 9.86
CA ALA A 206 5.51 -10.29 10.56
C ALA A 206 6.61 -9.76 9.64
N MET A 207 6.86 -8.46 9.71
CA MET A 207 7.95 -7.83 8.99
C MET A 207 8.60 -6.76 9.87
N ARG A 208 9.90 -6.53 9.68
CA ARG A 208 10.69 -5.53 10.39
C ARG A 208 11.54 -4.73 9.42
N GLN A 209 11.75 -3.46 9.77
CA GLN A 209 12.74 -2.61 9.14
C GLN A 209 13.56 -1.92 10.23
N GLU A 210 14.88 -1.93 10.07
CA GLU A 210 15.79 -1.27 10.98
C GLU A 210 16.47 -0.09 10.28
N PHE A 211 16.44 1.06 10.91
CA PHE A 211 16.99 2.28 10.39
C PHE A 211 17.92 2.98 11.38
N ASP A 212 18.93 3.63 10.86
CA ASP A 212 19.60 4.73 11.54
C ASP A 212 18.70 5.98 11.57
N TYR A 213 19.19 7.07 12.13
CA TYR A 213 18.39 8.30 12.22
C TYR A 213 17.98 8.84 10.85
N ALA A 214 18.90 8.87 9.89
CA ALA A 214 18.59 9.36 8.53
C ALA A 214 17.49 8.51 7.85
N GLY A 215 17.52 7.21 8.04
CA GLY A 215 16.50 6.31 7.54
C GLY A 215 15.13 6.53 8.20
N ILE A 216 15.08 6.80 9.52
CA ILE A 216 13.82 7.11 10.23
C ILE A 216 13.25 8.46 9.78
N GLU A 217 14.10 9.47 9.64
CA GLU A 217 13.70 10.77 9.13
C GLU A 217 13.15 10.66 7.71
N GLY A 218 13.85 9.97 6.80
CA GLY A 218 13.38 9.72 5.45
C GLY A 218 12.08 8.92 5.43
N ARG A 219 11.94 7.91 6.31
CA ARG A 219 10.70 7.14 6.46
C ARG A 219 9.53 8.01 6.90
N LEU A 220 9.73 8.93 7.86
CA LEU A 220 8.71 9.88 8.27
C LEU A 220 8.33 10.81 7.11
N LEU A 221 9.31 11.42 6.46
CA LEU A 221 9.11 12.37 5.36
C LEU A 221 8.52 11.73 4.09
N SER A 222 8.62 10.41 3.93
CA SER A 222 7.94 9.68 2.86
C SER A 222 6.42 9.58 3.05
N SER A 223 5.91 9.95 4.21
CA SER A 223 4.49 9.82 4.55
C SER A 223 3.70 11.05 4.11
N SER A 224 2.53 10.86 3.49
CA SER A 224 1.68 11.93 2.95
C SER A 224 1.20 12.91 4.03
N TYR A 225 1.06 12.43 5.25
CA TYR A 225 0.61 13.20 6.42
C TYR A 225 1.75 13.93 7.17
N ALA A 226 3.01 13.75 6.79
CA ALA A 226 4.09 14.51 7.41
C ALA A 226 4.07 15.96 6.90
N PRO A 227 4.18 16.99 7.78
CA PRO A 227 4.34 18.38 7.38
C PRO A 227 5.50 18.56 6.40
N GLY A 228 5.35 19.41 5.38
CA GLY A 228 6.43 19.81 4.47
C GLY A 228 7.38 20.85 5.09
N PRO A 229 8.52 21.15 4.44
CA PRO A 229 9.56 22.05 4.97
C PRO A 229 9.07 23.45 5.35
N ASP A 230 8.07 23.98 4.63
CA ASP A 230 7.49 25.31 4.86
C ASP A 230 6.41 25.33 5.96
N HIS A 231 6.03 24.15 6.48
CA HIS A 231 4.99 24.05 7.49
C HIS A 231 5.56 24.37 8.89
N PRO A 232 4.87 25.16 9.74
CA PRO A 232 5.35 25.54 11.08
C PRO A 232 5.72 24.35 11.99
N GLN A 233 5.08 23.22 11.81
CA GLN A 233 5.31 22.00 12.60
C GLN A 233 6.49 21.15 12.09
N TYR A 234 7.09 21.46 10.93
CA TYR A 234 8.17 20.65 10.36
C TYR A 234 9.38 20.54 11.27
N ALA A 235 9.97 21.69 11.66
CA ALA A 235 11.13 21.69 12.51
C ALA A 235 10.87 21.17 13.95
N PRO A 236 9.72 21.50 14.61
CA PRO A 236 9.34 20.84 15.86
C PRO A 236 9.23 19.33 15.77
N MET A 237 8.59 18.81 14.71
CA MET A 237 8.44 17.36 14.44
C MET A 237 9.80 16.66 14.34
N LEU A 238 10.75 17.24 13.59
CA LEU A 238 12.08 16.63 13.42
C LEU A 238 12.90 16.65 14.73
N ARG A 239 12.77 17.71 15.54
CA ARG A 239 13.41 17.73 16.87
C ARG A 239 12.85 16.64 17.78
N GLU A 240 11.55 16.45 17.79
CA GLU A 240 10.91 15.40 18.58
C GLU A 240 11.28 14.00 18.06
N LEU A 241 11.31 13.81 16.73
CA LEU A 241 11.79 12.57 16.14
C LEU A 241 13.20 12.22 16.58
N ARG A 242 14.09 13.23 16.62
CA ARG A 242 15.46 13.04 17.08
C ARG A 242 15.51 12.64 18.56
N ARG A 243 14.73 13.30 19.41
CA ARG A 243 14.62 12.94 20.83
C ARG A 243 14.15 11.49 21.02
N ILE A 244 13.13 11.08 20.27
CA ILE A 244 12.60 9.70 20.31
C ILE A 244 13.68 8.70 19.87
N PHE A 245 14.37 8.99 18.78
CA PHE A 245 15.44 8.12 18.29
C PHE A 245 16.55 7.95 19.35
N ASP A 246 17.05 9.06 19.89
CA ASP A 246 18.15 9.03 20.88
C ASP A 246 17.74 8.31 22.17
N ALA A 247 16.45 8.32 22.54
CA ALA A 247 15.93 7.62 23.71
C ALA A 247 15.78 6.11 23.52
N HIS A 248 15.57 5.64 22.28
CA HIS A 248 15.16 4.25 22.04
C HIS A 248 16.09 3.48 21.08
N ALA A 249 17.04 4.14 20.42
CA ALA A 249 17.93 3.45 19.48
C ALA A 249 18.86 2.46 20.22
N VAL A 250 18.96 1.27 19.69
CA VAL A 250 19.89 0.23 20.14
C VAL A 250 20.98 0.09 19.08
N ALA A 251 22.23 0.24 19.48
CA ALA A 251 23.38 0.26 18.57
C ALA A 251 23.21 1.22 17.38
N GLY A 252 22.61 2.40 17.63
CA GLY A 252 22.40 3.44 16.62
C GLY A 252 21.27 3.14 15.62
N ARG A 253 20.40 2.17 15.93
CA ARG A 253 19.28 1.80 15.07
C ARG A 253 17.97 1.71 15.86
N ALA A 254 16.85 2.04 15.20
CA ALA A 254 15.52 1.80 15.72
C ALA A 254 14.71 0.97 14.72
N THR A 255 13.79 0.17 15.25
CA THR A 255 13.06 -0.86 14.51
C THR A 255 11.59 -0.47 14.35
N PHE A 256 11.13 -0.45 13.11
CA PHE A 256 9.71 -0.50 12.80
C PHE A 256 9.26 -1.94 12.65
N GLU A 257 8.17 -2.27 13.30
CA GLU A 257 7.50 -3.56 13.19
C GLU A 257 6.19 -3.40 12.41
N TYR A 258 5.92 -4.36 11.54
CA TYR A 258 4.73 -4.39 10.69
C TYR A 258 4.05 -5.74 10.74
N LYS A 259 2.75 -5.71 10.53
CA LYS A 259 1.94 -6.86 10.19
C LYS A 259 1.53 -6.72 8.72
N THR A 260 2.09 -7.55 7.85
CA THR A 260 1.63 -7.62 6.46
C THR A 260 0.42 -8.53 6.38
N ARG A 261 -0.71 -7.99 5.92
CA ARG A 261 -1.92 -8.76 5.63
C ARG A 261 -2.03 -8.99 4.14
N LEU A 262 -2.29 -10.22 3.77
CA LEU A 262 -2.59 -10.65 2.41
C LEU A 262 -4.00 -11.22 2.39
N TYR A 263 -4.87 -10.62 1.60
CA TYR A 263 -6.23 -11.09 1.33
C TYR A 263 -6.28 -11.59 -0.10
N PHE A 264 -6.80 -12.79 -0.31
CA PHE A 264 -6.86 -13.37 -1.65
C PHE A 264 -8.09 -14.25 -1.83
N GLY A 265 -8.64 -14.19 -3.03
CA GLY A 265 -9.82 -14.93 -3.40
C GLY A 265 -10.10 -14.84 -4.89
N ARG A 266 -11.14 -15.53 -5.34
CA ARG A 266 -11.66 -15.39 -6.69
C ARG A 266 -12.73 -14.30 -6.71
N VAL A 267 -12.84 -13.60 -7.83
CA VAL A 267 -13.87 -12.60 -8.04
C VAL A 267 -14.66 -12.97 -9.30
N SER A 268 -15.98 -12.76 -9.27
CA SER A 268 -16.92 -13.11 -10.34
C SER A 268 -17.90 -11.95 -10.61
#